data_32cdfde39d10e01486234d6464e23b97
#
_entry.id   32cdfde39d10e01486234d6464e23b97
#
_cell.length_a   1.000
_cell.length_b   1.000
_cell.length_c   1.000
_cell.angle_alpha   90.00
_cell.angle_beta   90.00
_cell.angle_gamma   90.00
#
_symmetry.space_group_name_H-M   'P 1'
#
loop_
_entity.id
_entity.type
_entity.pdbx_description
1 polymer ?
#
loop_
_entity_poly.entity_id
_entity_poly.type
_entity_poly.pdbx_seq_one_letter_code
_entity_poly.pdbx_strand_id
1 'polypeptide(L)'
;MPLKCLQRSARRGPKNVKIMKKIVVLTGAGMSVESGLSTFRDADGLWENYPVSRVATHEGWEADPVYVNNFYNMLRKKLVAAQPNEGHRLVAKLEEQYDVTVITQNVDNLHEMAGSKKVIHLHGELMKVCSSRDVDNPRYQKTLAAPNLEVAPGEKAGDGSLLRPFIVFFGEGVPNISIAAEEASKADIFIIIGTSLVVYPAAGLVQYTRRGIPIYLIDPNAVKAGPDVVQIQKGASEGMKELCERLMK
;
A
#
# COMPACT_ATOMS: atom_id res chain seq x y z
N MET A 1 16.42 0.40 -70.99
CA MET A 1 16.50 -0.11 -69.59
C MET A 1 16.55 1.06 -68.63
N PRO A 2 15.53 1.28 -67.77
CA PRO A 2 15.55 2.41 -66.84
C PRO A 2 16.17 1.98 -65.51
N LEU A 3 17.05 2.80 -64.99
CA LEU A 3 17.70 2.71 -63.67
C LEU A 3 16.67 2.81 -62.53
N LYS A 4 16.62 1.79 -61.70
CA LYS A 4 15.83 1.80 -60.45
C LYS A 4 16.54 2.66 -59.40
N CYS A 5 15.86 3.76 -59.02
CA CYS A 5 16.23 4.61 -57.88
C CYS A 5 15.98 3.85 -56.60
N LEU A 6 17.04 3.51 -55.86
CA LEU A 6 16.99 2.91 -54.53
C LEU A 6 16.70 4.01 -53.51
N GLN A 7 15.47 4.09 -53.04
CA GLN A 7 15.10 4.93 -51.88
C GLN A 7 15.75 4.35 -50.60
N ARG A 8 16.71 5.09 -50.05
CA ARG A 8 17.28 4.84 -48.74
C ARG A 8 16.19 5.13 -47.68
N SER A 9 15.70 4.09 -47.01
CA SER A 9 14.89 4.26 -45.82
C SER A 9 15.73 4.87 -44.73
N ALA A 10 15.36 6.09 -44.29
CA ALA A 10 15.97 6.74 -43.13
C ALA A 10 15.69 5.90 -41.86
N ARG A 11 16.71 5.27 -41.33
CA ARG A 11 16.68 4.64 -40.00
C ARG A 11 16.41 5.73 -38.99
N ARG A 12 15.22 5.74 -38.38
CA ARG A 12 14.94 6.55 -37.20
C ARG A 12 15.88 6.07 -36.09
N GLY A 13 16.78 6.95 -35.63
CA GLY A 13 17.66 6.73 -34.50
C GLY A 13 16.84 6.37 -33.22
N PRO A 14 17.47 5.76 -32.22
CA PRO A 14 16.78 5.41 -30.99
C PRO A 14 16.18 6.66 -30.36
N LYS A 15 14.86 6.62 -30.08
CA LYS A 15 14.21 7.66 -29.31
C LYS A 15 14.91 7.73 -27.96
N ASN A 16 15.48 8.89 -27.59
CA ASN A 16 15.98 9.13 -26.24
C ASN A 16 14.84 8.84 -25.24
N VAL A 17 14.85 7.66 -24.65
CA VAL A 17 13.98 7.33 -23.53
C VAL A 17 14.53 8.11 -22.33
N LYS A 18 13.85 9.17 -21.94
CA LYS A 18 14.18 9.92 -20.72
C LYS A 18 14.02 8.93 -19.53
N ILE A 19 15.13 8.52 -18.94
CA ILE A 19 15.09 7.69 -17.74
C ILE A 19 14.54 8.56 -16.61
N MET A 20 13.36 8.23 -16.13
CA MET A 20 12.73 8.91 -15.00
C MET A 20 13.40 8.43 -13.71
N LYS A 21 13.64 9.35 -12.77
CA LYS A 21 14.07 8.98 -11.41
C LYS A 21 12.97 8.18 -10.73
N LYS A 22 13.39 7.19 -9.93
CA LYS A 22 12.49 6.31 -9.20
C LYS A 22 12.20 6.86 -7.80
N ILE A 23 10.92 7.03 -7.51
CA ILE A 23 10.41 7.31 -6.16
C ILE A 23 9.76 6.05 -5.60
N VAL A 24 10.14 5.66 -4.39
CA VAL A 24 9.43 4.63 -3.63
C VAL A 24 8.77 5.28 -2.43
N VAL A 25 7.48 5.06 -2.27
CA VAL A 25 6.66 5.62 -1.19
C VAL A 25 6.20 4.50 -0.27
N LEU A 26 6.65 4.50 0.97
CA LEU A 26 6.18 3.58 2.02
C LEU A 26 5.08 4.26 2.82
N THR A 27 3.88 3.69 2.85
CA THR A 27 2.75 4.28 3.60
C THR A 27 2.25 3.37 4.71
N GLY A 28 1.76 3.97 5.78
CA GLY A 28 1.05 3.32 6.88
C GLY A 28 -0.30 3.97 7.16
N ALA A 29 -0.95 3.59 8.25
CA ALA A 29 -2.33 3.98 8.55
C ALA A 29 -2.55 5.50 8.65
N GLY A 30 -1.54 6.26 9.07
CA GLY A 30 -1.58 7.72 9.08
C GLY A 30 -1.84 8.37 7.72
N MET A 31 -1.52 7.67 6.61
CA MET A 31 -1.86 8.10 5.27
C MET A 31 -3.36 8.22 5.03
N SER A 32 -4.17 7.37 5.67
CA SER A 32 -5.61 7.25 5.44
C SER A 32 -6.48 7.93 6.52
N VAL A 33 -5.88 8.54 7.55
CA VAL A 33 -6.61 9.24 8.65
C VAL A 33 -7.49 10.34 8.10
N GLU A 34 -6.95 11.20 7.24
CA GLU A 34 -7.70 12.31 6.63
C GLU A 34 -8.81 11.83 5.66
N SER A 35 -8.84 10.54 5.33
CA SER A 35 -9.90 9.87 4.58
C SER A 35 -10.99 9.28 5.47
N GLY A 36 -10.89 9.45 6.80
CA GLY A 36 -11.83 8.94 7.79
C GLY A 36 -11.58 7.48 8.21
N LEU A 37 -10.40 6.92 7.91
CA LEU A 37 -10.01 5.59 8.37
C LEU A 37 -9.08 5.74 9.58
N SER A 38 -9.49 5.17 10.72
CA SER A 38 -8.75 5.25 11.99
C SER A 38 -7.44 4.45 11.93
N THR A 39 -6.42 4.94 12.63
CA THR A 39 -5.18 4.16 12.79
C THR A 39 -5.34 3.06 13.85
N PHE A 40 -4.40 2.09 13.87
CA PHE A 40 -4.33 1.05 14.91
C PHE A 40 -4.07 1.61 16.32
N ARG A 41 -3.77 2.90 16.47
CA ARG A 41 -3.43 3.54 17.75
C ARG A 41 -4.43 4.59 18.18
N ASP A 42 -5.37 4.96 17.31
CA ASP A 42 -6.36 5.97 17.65
C ASP A 42 -7.30 5.42 18.72
N ALA A 43 -7.49 6.22 19.77
CA ALA A 43 -8.32 5.90 20.92
C ALA A 43 -9.83 6.09 20.66
N ASP A 44 -10.30 5.98 19.42
CA ASP A 44 -11.71 6.15 19.06
C ASP A 44 -12.57 4.90 19.30
N GLY A 45 -12.09 3.99 20.17
CA GLY A 45 -12.83 2.84 20.68
C GLY A 45 -12.95 1.66 19.73
N LEU A 46 -12.46 1.73 18.47
CA LEU A 46 -12.54 0.61 17.54
C LEU A 46 -11.73 -0.59 18.07
N TRP A 47 -10.49 -0.33 18.50
CA TRP A 47 -9.58 -1.35 19.01
C TRP A 47 -9.84 -1.74 20.46
N GLU A 48 -10.54 -0.91 21.23
CA GLU A 48 -11.05 -1.28 22.55
C GLU A 48 -12.16 -2.33 22.43
N ASN A 49 -13.05 -2.17 21.44
CA ASN A 49 -14.14 -3.13 21.18
C ASN A 49 -13.68 -4.38 20.41
N TYR A 50 -12.59 -4.28 19.63
CA TYR A 50 -12.03 -5.35 18.81
C TYR A 50 -10.54 -5.53 19.08
N PRO A 51 -10.14 -6.24 20.14
CA PRO A 51 -8.73 -6.46 20.46
C PRO A 51 -7.95 -7.06 19.30
N VAL A 52 -6.77 -6.50 19.01
CA VAL A 52 -5.87 -6.95 17.93
C VAL A 52 -5.63 -8.46 17.98
N SER A 53 -5.43 -9.00 19.19
CA SER A 53 -5.25 -10.44 19.43
C SER A 53 -6.42 -11.30 18.96
N ARG A 54 -7.62 -10.74 18.84
CA ARG A 54 -8.82 -11.48 18.40
C ARG A 54 -9.12 -11.32 16.92
N VAL A 55 -8.77 -10.18 16.32
CA VAL A 55 -9.20 -9.85 14.94
C VAL A 55 -8.08 -9.75 13.93
N ALA A 56 -6.82 -9.69 14.37
CA ALA A 56 -5.68 -9.47 13.49
C ALA A 56 -4.52 -10.45 13.73
N THR A 57 -4.77 -11.58 14.39
CA THR A 57 -3.79 -12.65 14.59
C THR A 57 -4.29 -13.96 13.99
N HIS A 58 -3.36 -14.86 13.66
CA HIS A 58 -3.68 -16.19 13.18
C HIS A 58 -4.49 -16.99 14.23
N GLU A 59 -4.10 -16.91 15.49
CA GLU A 59 -4.77 -17.55 16.62
C GLU A 59 -6.19 -17.01 16.82
N GLY A 60 -6.39 -15.71 16.64
CA GLY A 60 -7.72 -15.09 16.69
C GLY A 60 -8.64 -15.60 15.60
N TRP A 61 -8.11 -15.80 14.38
CA TRP A 61 -8.84 -16.41 13.29
C TRP A 61 -9.23 -17.87 13.58
N GLU A 62 -8.30 -18.67 14.07
CA GLU A 62 -8.58 -20.07 14.42
C GLU A 62 -9.61 -20.20 15.54
N ALA A 63 -9.57 -19.29 16.52
CA ALA A 63 -10.48 -19.30 17.66
C ALA A 63 -11.93 -18.93 17.29
N ASP A 64 -12.13 -17.91 16.45
CA ASP A 64 -13.46 -17.40 16.10
C ASP A 64 -13.50 -16.75 14.69
N PRO A 65 -13.55 -17.56 13.63
CA PRO A 65 -13.61 -17.07 12.26
C PRO A 65 -14.81 -16.16 11.97
N VAL A 66 -15.93 -16.39 12.66
CA VAL A 66 -17.15 -15.59 12.49
C VAL A 66 -16.94 -14.18 13.04
N TYR A 67 -16.38 -14.06 14.24
CA TYR A 67 -16.07 -12.79 14.86
C TYR A 67 -15.08 -11.98 14.01
N VAL A 68 -14.04 -12.64 13.50
CA VAL A 68 -13.05 -12.00 12.61
C VAL A 68 -13.71 -11.52 11.32
N ASN A 69 -14.49 -12.38 10.63
CA ASN A 69 -15.18 -11.97 9.41
C ASN A 69 -16.14 -10.79 9.66
N ASN A 70 -16.88 -10.78 10.75
CA ASN A 70 -17.78 -9.68 11.12
C ASN A 70 -17.02 -8.35 11.30
N PHE A 71 -15.85 -8.40 11.94
CA PHE A 71 -14.98 -7.22 12.07
C PHE A 71 -14.55 -6.68 10.68
N TYR A 72 -14.07 -7.54 9.79
CA TYR A 72 -13.66 -7.12 8.46
C TYR A 72 -14.83 -6.73 7.55
N ASN A 73 -16.02 -7.32 7.73
CA ASN A 73 -17.25 -6.87 7.07
C ASN A 73 -17.60 -5.42 7.44
N MET A 74 -17.47 -5.08 8.73
CA MET A 74 -17.66 -3.70 9.21
C MET A 74 -16.62 -2.74 8.59
N LEU A 75 -15.34 -3.13 8.54
CA LEU A 75 -14.29 -2.31 7.93
C LEU A 75 -14.53 -2.07 6.44
N ARG A 76 -15.01 -3.07 5.69
CA ARG A 76 -15.36 -2.92 4.26
C ARG A 76 -16.45 -1.87 4.05
N LYS A 77 -17.48 -1.85 4.91
CA LYS A 77 -18.53 -0.82 4.86
C LYS A 77 -17.98 0.58 5.09
N LYS A 78 -17.02 0.73 6.02
CA LYS A 78 -16.33 2.01 6.25
C LYS A 78 -15.49 2.41 5.04
N LEU A 79 -14.73 1.45 4.46
CA LEU A 79 -13.86 1.73 3.32
C LEU A 79 -14.65 2.20 2.09
N VAL A 80 -15.78 1.58 1.79
CA VAL A 80 -16.61 1.97 0.62
C VAL A 80 -17.15 3.40 0.74
N ALA A 81 -17.31 3.92 1.95
CA ALA A 81 -17.70 5.30 2.19
C ALA A 81 -16.51 6.29 2.16
N ALA A 82 -15.28 5.81 2.25
CA ALA A 82 -14.08 6.63 2.26
C ALA A 82 -13.69 7.11 0.85
N GLN A 83 -13.01 8.24 0.81
CA GLN A 83 -12.45 8.79 -0.43
C GLN A 83 -10.95 9.09 -0.25
N PRO A 84 -10.13 8.95 -1.31
CA PRO A 84 -8.74 9.37 -1.24
C PRO A 84 -8.62 10.82 -0.78
N ASN A 85 -7.73 11.10 0.15
CA ASN A 85 -7.40 12.47 0.55
C ASN A 85 -6.38 13.09 -0.42
N GLU A 86 -6.04 14.35 -0.20
CA GLU A 86 -5.10 15.07 -1.07
C GLU A 86 -3.70 14.46 -1.05
N GLY A 87 -3.25 13.87 0.05
CA GLY A 87 -1.99 13.15 0.12
C GLY A 87 -1.92 12.01 -0.90
N HIS A 88 -2.96 11.18 -1.00
CA HIS A 88 -3.07 10.10 -1.99
C HIS A 88 -3.00 10.66 -3.42
N ARG A 89 -3.74 11.75 -3.71
CA ARG A 89 -3.74 12.38 -5.05
C ARG A 89 -2.38 12.94 -5.41
N LEU A 90 -1.69 13.55 -4.46
CA LEU A 90 -0.34 14.10 -4.68
C LEU A 90 0.70 12.99 -4.89
N VAL A 91 0.60 11.84 -4.20
CA VAL A 91 1.44 10.67 -4.49
C VAL A 91 1.23 10.18 -5.92
N ALA A 92 -0.02 10.03 -6.36
CA ALA A 92 -0.33 9.64 -7.74
C ALA A 92 0.18 10.68 -8.75
N LYS A 93 0.08 11.97 -8.44
CA LYS A 93 0.56 13.06 -9.30
C LYS A 93 2.07 13.04 -9.54
N LEU A 94 2.87 12.53 -8.61
CA LEU A 94 4.31 12.37 -8.82
C LEU A 94 4.63 11.51 -10.05
N GLU A 95 3.71 10.62 -10.48
CA GLU A 95 3.88 9.77 -11.67
C GLU A 95 3.94 10.57 -12.99
N GLU A 96 3.59 11.85 -12.99
CA GLU A 96 3.76 12.73 -14.15
C GLU A 96 5.24 12.99 -14.48
N GLN A 97 6.13 12.89 -13.47
CA GLN A 97 7.56 13.22 -13.61
C GLN A 97 8.50 12.12 -13.13
N TYR A 98 8.01 11.13 -12.38
CA TYR A 98 8.80 10.09 -11.73
C TYR A 98 8.24 8.69 -12.02
N ASP A 99 9.10 7.67 -11.97
CA ASP A 99 8.68 6.27 -11.84
C ASP A 99 8.32 6.02 -10.36
N VAL A 100 7.04 5.98 -10.03
CA VAL A 100 6.57 5.87 -8.65
C VAL A 100 6.14 4.44 -8.35
N THR A 101 6.62 3.89 -7.24
CA THR A 101 6.10 2.64 -6.65
C THR A 101 5.64 2.94 -5.23
N VAL A 102 4.38 2.67 -4.94
CA VAL A 102 3.82 2.72 -3.60
C VAL A 102 3.97 1.35 -2.95
N ILE A 103 4.49 1.30 -1.74
CA ILE A 103 4.51 0.14 -0.85
C ILE A 103 3.64 0.50 0.35
N THR A 104 2.51 -0.16 0.50
CA THR A 104 1.59 0.20 1.59
C THR A 104 1.43 -0.91 2.62
N GLN A 105 1.44 -0.52 3.88
CA GLN A 105 1.03 -1.37 5.01
C GLN A 105 -0.50 -1.39 5.15
N ASN A 106 -1.19 -0.44 4.50
CA ASN A 106 -2.64 -0.34 4.57
C ASN A 106 -3.30 -1.41 3.71
N VAL A 107 -4.48 -1.80 4.14
CA VAL A 107 -5.31 -2.79 3.46
C VAL A 107 -6.44 -2.14 2.63
N ASP A 108 -6.55 -0.81 2.70
CA ASP A 108 -7.45 -0.02 1.85
C ASP A 108 -6.89 0.11 0.42
N ASN A 109 -7.73 0.52 -0.52
CA ASN A 109 -7.39 0.75 -1.93
C ASN A 109 -7.40 2.25 -2.31
N LEU A 110 -7.15 3.13 -1.35
CA LEU A 110 -7.23 4.58 -1.58
C LEU A 110 -6.11 5.10 -2.51
N HIS A 111 -4.96 4.44 -2.55
CA HIS A 111 -3.90 4.77 -3.51
C HIS A 111 -4.33 4.50 -4.95
N GLU A 112 -4.94 3.34 -5.22
CA GLU A 112 -5.47 2.97 -6.53
C GLU A 112 -6.62 3.89 -6.93
N MET A 113 -7.53 4.18 -6.00
CA MET A 113 -8.63 5.13 -6.23
C MET A 113 -8.13 6.55 -6.53
N ALA A 114 -6.98 6.94 -5.99
CA ALA A 114 -6.33 8.22 -6.30
C ALA A 114 -5.61 8.22 -7.66
N GLY A 115 -5.41 7.05 -8.27
CA GLY A 115 -4.78 6.90 -9.59
C GLY A 115 -3.34 6.39 -9.57
N SER A 116 -2.79 5.96 -8.42
CA SER A 116 -1.47 5.31 -8.35
C SER A 116 -1.48 4.00 -9.13
N LYS A 117 -0.51 3.80 -10.04
CA LYS A 117 -0.48 2.67 -10.98
C LYS A 117 0.24 1.44 -10.43
N LYS A 118 1.24 1.64 -9.59
CA LYS A 118 2.03 0.56 -9.02
C LYS A 118 1.98 0.60 -7.50
N VAL A 119 1.09 -0.21 -6.93
CA VAL A 119 0.88 -0.33 -5.49
C VAL A 119 1.20 -1.76 -5.05
N ILE A 120 2.03 -1.91 -4.03
CA ILE A 120 2.41 -3.18 -3.41
C ILE A 120 1.81 -3.20 -2.02
N HIS A 121 0.78 -4.03 -1.81
CA HIS A 121 0.19 -4.26 -0.50
C HIS A 121 1.01 -5.26 0.30
N LEU A 122 1.51 -4.85 1.45
CA LEU A 122 2.29 -5.73 2.33
C LEU A 122 1.41 -6.61 3.21
N HIS A 123 0.27 -6.09 3.63
CA HIS A 123 -0.59 -6.75 4.61
C HIS A 123 -1.93 -7.22 4.03
N GLY A 124 -2.00 -7.38 2.70
CA GLY A 124 -3.21 -7.83 2.02
C GLY A 124 -4.14 -6.68 1.63
N GLU A 125 -5.35 -7.04 1.23
CA GLU A 125 -6.34 -6.12 0.64
C GLU A 125 -7.72 -6.38 1.24
N LEU A 126 -8.30 -5.37 1.89
CA LEU A 126 -9.56 -5.47 2.63
C LEU A 126 -10.74 -5.91 1.75
N MET A 127 -10.76 -5.47 0.49
CA MET A 127 -11.83 -5.81 -0.46
C MET A 127 -11.68 -7.22 -1.04
N LYS A 128 -10.60 -7.95 -0.72
CA LYS A 128 -10.42 -9.35 -1.12
C LYS A 128 -10.70 -10.31 0.02
N VAL A 129 -11.15 -11.50 -0.36
CA VAL A 129 -11.31 -12.66 0.50
C VAL A 129 -10.64 -13.86 -0.16
N CYS A 130 -10.23 -14.84 0.64
CA CYS A 130 -9.47 -16.00 0.17
C CYS A 130 -9.83 -17.28 0.94
N SER A 131 -9.31 -18.39 0.46
CA SER A 131 -9.31 -19.66 1.20
C SER A 131 -8.54 -19.51 2.51
N SER A 132 -9.07 -20.07 3.61
CA SER A 132 -8.33 -20.14 4.88
C SER A 132 -7.20 -21.18 4.87
N ARG A 133 -7.20 -22.11 3.90
CA ARG A 133 -6.19 -23.15 3.75
C ARG A 133 -5.10 -22.78 2.76
N ASP A 134 -5.44 -22.09 1.68
CA ASP A 134 -4.55 -21.77 0.57
C ASP A 134 -4.72 -20.30 0.19
N VAL A 135 -4.21 -19.43 1.08
CA VAL A 135 -4.42 -17.97 1.09
C VAL A 135 -3.92 -17.34 -0.21
N ASP A 136 -2.75 -17.78 -0.70
CA ASP A 136 -2.06 -17.14 -1.82
C ASP A 136 -2.52 -17.64 -3.18
N ASN A 137 -3.39 -18.66 -3.24
CA ASN A 137 -3.88 -19.23 -4.48
C ASN A 137 -4.94 -18.32 -5.12
N PRO A 138 -4.66 -17.68 -6.27
CA PRO A 138 -5.59 -16.75 -6.90
C PRO A 138 -6.91 -17.40 -7.35
N ARG A 139 -6.96 -18.74 -7.49
CA ARG A 139 -8.20 -19.47 -7.81
C ARG A 139 -9.23 -19.40 -6.68
N TYR A 140 -8.77 -19.22 -5.45
CA TYR A 140 -9.61 -19.17 -4.26
C TYR A 140 -9.71 -17.77 -3.66
N GLN A 141 -9.24 -16.76 -4.41
CA GLN A 141 -9.41 -15.36 -4.06
C GLN A 141 -10.60 -14.76 -4.80
N LYS A 142 -11.33 -13.88 -4.13
CA LYS A 142 -12.48 -13.17 -4.67
C LYS A 142 -12.45 -11.71 -4.22
N THR A 143 -12.66 -10.78 -5.12
CA THR A 143 -12.86 -9.37 -4.78
C THR A 143 -14.34 -9.14 -4.47
N LEU A 144 -14.62 -8.53 -3.33
CA LEU A 144 -15.95 -8.11 -2.94
C LEU A 144 -16.19 -6.68 -3.43
N ALA A 145 -17.45 -6.39 -3.82
CA ALA A 145 -17.87 -5.07 -4.25
C ALA A 145 -19.31 -4.82 -3.78
N ALA A 146 -19.66 -3.54 -3.61
CA ALA A 146 -21.02 -3.17 -3.26
C ALA A 146 -22.04 -3.71 -4.29
N PRO A 147 -23.22 -4.20 -3.85
CA PRO A 147 -23.69 -4.21 -2.47
C PRO A 147 -23.19 -5.38 -1.60
N ASN A 148 -22.45 -6.35 -2.19
CA ASN A 148 -22.05 -7.61 -1.55
C ASN A 148 -20.66 -7.47 -0.89
N LEU A 149 -20.63 -6.89 0.30
CA LEU A 149 -19.40 -6.59 1.04
C LEU A 149 -19.10 -7.57 2.18
N GLU A 150 -20.01 -8.50 2.44
CA GLU A 150 -19.95 -9.35 3.62
C GLU A 150 -19.57 -10.79 3.25
N VAL A 151 -18.86 -11.42 4.13
CA VAL A 151 -18.69 -12.88 4.21
C VAL A 151 -19.67 -13.40 5.24
N ALA A 152 -20.55 -14.30 4.82
CA ALA A 152 -21.54 -14.90 5.72
C ALA A 152 -20.88 -15.92 6.67
N PRO A 153 -21.44 -16.15 7.87
CA PRO A 153 -20.97 -17.21 8.76
C PRO A 153 -20.93 -18.57 8.07
N GLY A 154 -19.77 -19.22 8.10
CA GLY A 154 -19.56 -20.53 7.48
C GLY A 154 -19.40 -20.53 5.96
N GLU A 155 -19.38 -19.37 5.29
CA GLU A 155 -19.16 -19.27 3.85
C GLU A 155 -17.84 -19.94 3.43
N LYS A 156 -17.88 -20.67 2.32
CA LYS A 156 -16.76 -21.50 1.85
C LYS A 156 -16.10 -20.91 0.62
N ALA A 157 -14.78 -21.08 0.58
CA ALA A 157 -13.97 -20.87 -0.63
C ALA A 157 -14.15 -22.07 -1.61
N GLY A 158 -13.60 -21.91 -2.83
CA GLY A 158 -13.72 -22.93 -3.87
C GLY A 158 -13.07 -24.29 -3.56
N ASP A 159 -12.19 -24.34 -2.56
CA ASP A 159 -11.56 -25.58 -2.04
C ASP A 159 -12.31 -26.21 -0.86
N GLY A 160 -13.47 -25.66 -0.50
CA GLY A 160 -14.30 -26.13 0.61
C GLY A 160 -13.84 -25.68 2.00
N SER A 161 -12.74 -24.94 2.12
CA SER A 161 -12.31 -24.31 3.38
C SER A 161 -13.16 -23.06 3.69
N LEU A 162 -13.00 -22.48 4.87
CA LEU A 162 -13.69 -21.22 5.19
C LEU A 162 -13.13 -20.08 4.34
N LEU A 163 -14.00 -19.15 3.95
CA LEU A 163 -13.61 -17.86 3.39
C LEU A 163 -13.13 -16.98 4.52
N ARG A 164 -11.94 -16.38 4.34
CA ARG A 164 -11.35 -15.41 5.27
C ARG A 164 -11.02 -14.10 4.56
N PRO A 165 -10.81 -12.98 5.31
CA PRO A 165 -10.24 -11.77 4.74
C PRO A 165 -8.86 -12.05 4.13
N PHE A 166 -8.56 -11.48 2.98
CA PHE A 166 -7.22 -11.55 2.37
C PHE A 166 -6.29 -10.52 3.06
N ILE A 167 -6.01 -10.79 4.31
CA ILE A 167 -5.20 -9.95 5.22
C ILE A 167 -4.09 -10.81 5.79
N VAL A 168 -2.88 -10.26 5.87
CA VAL A 168 -1.76 -10.87 6.60
C VAL A 168 -1.97 -10.62 8.09
N PHE A 169 -2.28 -11.66 8.83
CA PHE A 169 -2.42 -11.59 10.29
C PHE A 169 -1.06 -11.59 10.99
N PHE A 170 -1.00 -11.02 12.17
CA PHE A 170 0.19 -11.17 13.01
C PHE A 170 0.48 -12.64 13.23
N GLY A 171 1.76 -13.02 13.12
CA GLY A 171 2.21 -14.42 13.14
C GLY A 171 2.33 -15.05 11.75
N GLU A 172 1.75 -14.45 10.71
CA GLU A 172 1.86 -14.94 9.33
C GLU A 172 3.04 -14.27 8.58
N GLY A 173 3.55 -14.93 7.55
CA GLY A 173 4.56 -14.36 6.65
C GLY A 173 3.97 -13.21 5.83
N VAL A 174 4.82 -12.24 5.46
CA VAL A 174 4.46 -11.12 4.59
C VAL A 174 4.89 -11.45 3.14
N PRO A 175 3.98 -11.89 2.25
CA PRO A 175 4.37 -12.47 0.95
C PRO A 175 5.15 -11.48 0.06
N ASN A 176 4.75 -10.21 0.07
CA ASN A 176 5.29 -9.19 -0.82
C ASN A 176 6.53 -8.47 -0.28
N ILE A 177 7.10 -8.90 0.87
CA ILE A 177 8.22 -8.19 1.48
C ILE A 177 9.49 -8.20 0.61
N SER A 178 9.77 -9.33 -0.07
CA SER A 178 10.94 -9.44 -0.93
C SER A 178 10.84 -8.53 -2.15
N ILE A 179 9.66 -8.44 -2.77
CA ILE A 179 9.39 -7.55 -3.91
C ILE A 179 9.50 -6.09 -3.44
N ALA A 180 8.96 -5.76 -2.28
CA ALA A 180 9.05 -4.43 -1.69
C ALA A 180 10.50 -4.01 -1.38
N ALA A 181 11.31 -4.93 -0.84
CA ALA A 181 12.73 -4.70 -0.58
C ALA A 181 13.52 -4.47 -1.88
N GLU A 182 13.22 -5.24 -2.94
CA GLU A 182 13.82 -5.02 -4.25
C GLU A 182 13.47 -3.65 -4.82
N GLU A 183 12.21 -3.22 -4.74
CA GLU A 183 11.81 -1.88 -5.18
C GLU A 183 12.46 -0.78 -4.33
N ALA A 184 12.54 -0.94 -3.01
CA ALA A 184 13.23 -0.01 -2.13
C ALA A 184 14.72 0.15 -2.50
N SER A 185 15.40 -0.93 -2.89
CA SER A 185 16.80 -0.89 -3.30
C SER A 185 17.05 -0.13 -4.59
N LYS A 186 16.04 0.04 -5.43
CA LYS A 186 16.10 0.77 -6.71
C LYS A 186 15.77 2.25 -6.57
N ALA A 187 15.31 2.71 -5.41
CA ALA A 187 14.85 4.07 -5.19
C ALA A 187 15.98 5.09 -5.43
N ASP A 188 15.65 6.19 -6.10
CA ASP A 188 16.47 7.42 -6.15
C ASP A 188 16.02 8.41 -5.06
N ILE A 189 14.75 8.31 -4.62
CA ILE A 189 14.16 9.05 -3.53
C ILE A 189 13.25 8.08 -2.77
N PHE A 190 13.29 8.08 -1.43
CA PHE A 190 12.42 7.27 -0.59
C PHE A 190 11.54 8.17 0.28
N ILE A 191 10.23 7.96 0.25
CA ILE A 191 9.26 8.77 0.99
C ILE A 191 8.51 7.84 1.95
N ILE A 192 8.37 8.25 3.20
CA ILE A 192 7.66 7.53 4.25
C ILE A 192 6.50 8.41 4.71
N ILE A 193 5.27 7.88 4.74
CA ILE A 193 4.08 8.66 5.12
C ILE A 193 3.22 7.89 6.11
N GLY A 194 2.92 8.53 7.25
CA GLY A 194 1.92 8.05 8.19
C GLY A 194 2.25 6.70 8.83
N THR A 195 3.53 6.43 9.11
CA THR A 195 3.97 5.23 9.84
C THR A 195 5.04 5.57 10.87
N SER A 196 4.87 5.03 12.05
CA SER A 196 5.83 5.17 13.15
C SER A 196 7.07 4.26 13.02
N LEU A 197 7.18 3.48 11.95
CA LEU A 197 8.29 2.55 11.68
C LEU A 197 8.54 1.52 12.81
N VAL A 198 7.47 1.00 13.42
CA VAL A 198 7.57 0.00 14.49
C VAL A 198 7.05 -1.38 14.11
N VAL A 199 6.33 -1.51 12.99
CA VAL A 199 5.79 -2.79 12.51
C VAL A 199 6.76 -3.42 11.53
N TYR A 200 7.38 -4.51 11.95
CA TYR A 200 8.29 -5.30 11.10
C TYR A 200 7.53 -6.41 10.37
N PRO A 201 7.97 -6.81 9.15
CA PRO A 201 9.21 -6.40 8.47
C PRO A 201 9.13 -5.07 7.71
N ALA A 202 7.96 -4.44 7.56
CA ALA A 202 7.77 -3.23 6.75
C ALA A 202 8.66 -2.06 7.20
N ALA A 203 8.83 -1.85 8.52
CA ALA A 203 9.71 -0.83 9.08
C ALA A 203 11.18 -0.97 8.66
N GLY A 204 11.61 -2.20 8.35
CA GLY A 204 12.97 -2.50 7.88
C GLY A 204 13.24 -2.09 6.43
N LEU A 205 12.21 -1.77 5.63
CA LEU A 205 12.39 -1.48 4.19
C LEU A 205 13.31 -0.29 3.92
N VAL A 206 13.36 0.70 4.81
CA VAL A 206 14.27 1.83 4.71
C VAL A 206 15.75 1.40 4.67
N GLN A 207 16.12 0.27 5.28
CA GLN A 207 17.49 -0.25 5.32
C GLN A 207 17.94 -0.83 3.98
N TYR A 208 17.02 -1.14 3.07
CA TYR A 208 17.32 -1.63 1.72
C TYR A 208 17.62 -0.51 0.74
N THR A 209 17.37 0.74 1.11
CA THR A 209 17.65 1.88 0.23
C THR A 209 19.15 2.06 0.02
N ARG A 210 19.53 2.60 -1.13
CA ARG A 210 20.93 2.95 -1.41
C ARG A 210 21.38 4.07 -0.47
N ARG A 211 22.63 4.01 -0.02
CA ARG A 211 23.20 5.07 0.82
C ARG A 211 23.22 6.41 0.09
N GLY A 212 22.90 7.48 0.81
CA GLY A 212 23.01 8.85 0.32
C GLY A 212 21.86 9.31 -0.57
N ILE A 213 20.80 8.52 -0.75
CA ILE A 213 19.59 9.02 -1.42
C ILE A 213 18.78 9.89 -0.45
N PRO A 214 18.03 10.89 -0.95
CA PRO A 214 17.08 11.63 -0.13
C PRO A 214 16.01 10.72 0.47
N ILE A 215 15.80 10.80 1.78
CA ILE A 215 14.73 10.10 2.50
C ILE A 215 13.89 11.14 3.23
N TYR A 216 12.59 11.16 2.94
CA TYR A 216 11.62 12.05 3.57
C TYR A 216 10.65 11.24 4.43
N LEU A 217 10.28 11.77 5.58
CA LEU A 217 9.28 11.18 6.47
C LEU A 217 8.22 12.23 6.79
N ILE A 218 6.97 11.92 6.49
CA ILE A 218 5.79 12.75 6.72
C ILE A 218 4.93 12.07 7.78
N ASP A 219 4.86 12.66 8.95
CA ASP A 219 3.99 12.22 10.05
C ASP A 219 3.75 13.42 10.97
N PRO A 220 2.54 13.64 11.52
CA PRO A 220 2.27 14.75 12.44
C PRO A 220 3.08 14.65 13.74
N ASN A 221 3.47 13.44 14.12
CA ASN A 221 4.28 13.19 15.28
C ASN A 221 5.76 13.03 14.93
N ALA A 222 6.64 13.36 15.85
CA ALA A 222 8.06 13.06 15.69
C ALA A 222 8.28 11.54 15.70
N VAL A 223 8.86 11.02 14.63
CA VAL A 223 9.20 9.60 14.49
C VAL A 223 10.69 9.40 14.71
N LYS A 224 11.07 8.37 15.47
CA LYS A 224 12.47 8.02 15.65
C LYS A 224 13.01 7.42 14.35
N ALA A 225 13.68 8.24 13.56
CA ALA A 225 14.29 7.88 12.29
C ALA A 225 15.81 8.20 12.32
N GLY A 226 16.55 7.72 11.33
CA GLY A 226 17.99 8.02 11.22
C GLY A 226 18.28 9.50 11.00
N PRO A 227 19.55 9.95 11.25
CA PRO A 227 19.93 11.36 11.15
C PRO A 227 19.81 11.94 9.73
N ASP A 228 19.86 11.10 8.71
CA ASP A 228 19.80 11.50 7.30
C ASP A 228 18.34 11.60 6.77
N VAL A 229 17.33 11.40 7.64
CA VAL A 229 15.92 11.45 7.27
C VAL A 229 15.38 12.86 7.50
N VAL A 230 14.89 13.49 6.43
CA VAL A 230 14.22 14.78 6.51
C VAL A 230 12.77 14.59 6.98
N GLN A 231 12.47 15.00 8.20
CA GLN A 231 11.11 14.90 8.74
C GLN A 231 10.28 16.16 8.43
N ILE A 232 9.07 15.93 7.96
CA ILE A 232 8.02 16.94 7.75
C ILE A 232 6.90 16.60 8.73
N GLN A 233 6.84 17.34 9.85
CA GLN A 233 5.87 17.09 10.94
C GLN A 233 4.50 17.67 10.58
N LYS A 234 3.81 17.00 9.66
CA LYS A 234 2.50 17.39 9.14
C LYS A 234 1.68 16.14 8.82
N GLY A 235 0.37 16.31 8.69
CA GLY A 235 -0.51 15.30 8.13
C GLY A 235 -0.15 14.97 6.68
N ALA A 236 -0.72 13.88 6.17
CA ALA A 236 -0.37 13.36 4.84
C ALA A 236 -0.59 14.39 3.72
N SER A 237 -1.72 15.09 3.72
CA SER A 237 -2.06 16.09 2.69
C SER A 237 -1.13 17.29 2.70
N GLU A 238 -0.96 17.93 3.84
CA GLU A 238 -0.08 19.11 3.95
C GLU A 238 1.39 18.75 3.77
N GLY A 239 1.83 17.61 4.32
CA GLY A 239 3.20 17.14 4.18
C GLY A 239 3.55 16.82 2.74
N MET A 240 2.65 16.13 2.00
CA MET A 240 2.85 15.87 0.58
C MET A 240 2.83 17.14 -0.27
N LYS A 241 1.99 18.12 0.05
CA LYS A 241 1.99 19.41 -0.64
C LYS A 241 3.35 20.08 -0.52
N GLU A 242 3.88 20.20 0.69
CA GLU A 242 5.21 20.76 0.93
C GLU A 242 6.31 19.99 0.19
N LEU A 243 6.26 18.65 0.22
CA LEU A 243 7.26 17.84 -0.45
C LEU A 243 7.18 17.98 -1.98
N CYS A 244 5.98 18.00 -2.57
CA CYS A 244 5.80 18.23 -4.01
C CYS A 244 6.38 19.57 -4.46
N GLU A 245 6.22 20.65 -3.68
CA GLU A 245 6.82 21.94 -3.97
C GLU A 245 8.37 21.91 -4.02
N ARG A 246 8.98 20.96 -3.28
CA ARG A 246 10.43 20.74 -3.30
C ARG A 246 10.89 19.87 -4.47
N LEU A 247 10.10 18.86 -4.86
CA LEU A 247 10.47 17.85 -5.85
C LEU A 247 10.12 18.25 -7.29
N MET A 248 9.09 19.05 -7.49
CA MET A 248 8.54 19.38 -8.82
C MET A 248 9.00 20.77 -9.32
N LYS A 249 10.00 21.37 -8.64
CA LYS A 249 10.72 22.55 -9.13
C LYS A 249 11.78 22.13 -10.14
#